data_a72c4143d79782b89e5b7d9f7182fce5
#
_entry.id   a72c4143d79782b89e5b7d9f7182fce5
#
_cell.length_a   1.000
_cell.length_b   1.000
_cell.length_c   1.000
_cell.angle_alpha   90.00
_cell.angle_beta   90.00
_cell.angle_gamma   90.00
#
_symmetry.space_group_name_H-M   'P 1'
#
loop_
_entity.id
_entity.type
_entity.pdbx_description
1 polymer ?
#
loop_
_entity_poly.entity_id
_entity_poly.type
_entity_poly.pdbx_seq_one_letter_code
_entity_poly.pdbx_strand_id
1 'polypeptide(L)'
;MSAPAAPAASPSPGTGRVAPNSILFVCGMNAIRSPMAESIARALLPANVFLASAGVRAGERDPFVDAVLAENGLVPLERPPRTLDDLEDDYFDLIVTLAPEAHHAALELTRALSVAVEYWPTQDPSIVSGSRETILAAYREVRDRLDARIRQRFVPGAPAQ
;
A
#
# COMPACT_ATOMS: atom_id res chain seq x y z
N MET A 1 32.73 -13.05 -19.91
CA MET A 1 32.40 -13.07 -19.59
C MET A 1 31.67 -12.50 -19.17
N SER A 2 31.16 -12.28 -18.93
CA SER A 2 30.57 -11.81 -18.48
C SER A 2 30.04 -11.45 -17.74
N ALA A 3 29.71 -11.08 -17.23
CA ALA A 3 29.30 -10.63 -16.46
C ALA A 3 28.45 -10.26 -16.17
N PRO A 4 28.09 -10.21 -15.67
CA PRO A 4 27.26 -9.89 -15.22
C PRO A 4 26.63 -9.15 -14.73
N ALA A 5 26.36 -9.05 -14.50
CA ALA A 5 25.77 -8.43 -14.04
C ALA A 5 25.44 -7.87 -13.32
N ALA A 6 25.39 -7.77 -13.06
CA ALA A 6 25.13 -7.24 -12.30
C ALA A 6 24.40 -6.50 -12.14
N PRO A 7 24.20 -6.46 -12.32
CA PRO A 7 23.60 -5.74 -11.96
C PRO A 7 22.81 -5.54 -11.50
N ALA A 8 22.82 -6.12 -11.77
CA ALA A 8 21.97 -5.83 -11.26
C ALA A 8 22.15 -5.19 -10.20
N ALA A 9 23.02 -4.92 -10.24
CA ALA A 9 23.20 -4.06 -9.21
C ALA A 9 21.98 -3.35 -8.92
N SER A 10 21.54 -3.41 -7.80
CA SER A 10 20.35 -2.72 -7.46
C SER A 10 20.65 -1.24 -7.52
N PRO A 11 19.82 -0.51 -8.18
CA PRO A 11 19.96 0.93 -8.22
C PRO A 11 19.73 1.51 -6.85
N SER A 12 20.28 2.68 -6.63
CA SER A 12 19.96 3.40 -5.43
C SER A 12 18.50 3.70 -5.36
N PRO A 13 17.92 3.72 -4.16
CA PRO A 13 16.54 4.08 -4.04
C PRO A 13 16.26 5.42 -4.69
N GLY A 14 15.23 5.47 -5.49
CA GLY A 14 14.80 6.70 -6.09
C GLY A 14 15.56 7.15 -7.31
N THR A 15 16.60 6.43 -7.70
CA THR A 15 17.37 6.83 -8.88
C THR A 15 17.44 5.68 -9.86
N GLY A 16 17.18 5.98 -11.12
CA GLY A 16 17.30 4.99 -12.18
C GLY A 16 16.35 3.83 -12.08
N ARG A 17 15.47 3.82 -11.09
CA ARG A 17 14.53 2.74 -10.92
C ARG A 17 13.30 3.01 -11.74
N VAL A 18 12.90 2.03 -12.54
CA VAL A 18 11.69 2.16 -13.31
C VAL A 18 10.50 2.11 -12.38
N ALA A 19 9.60 3.07 -12.53
CA ALA A 19 8.41 3.11 -11.71
C ALA A 19 7.50 1.95 -12.08
N PRO A 20 6.85 1.29 -11.11
CA PRO A 20 5.92 0.22 -11.43
C PRO A 20 4.68 0.77 -12.13
N ASN A 21 4.13 -0.04 -13.03
CA ASN A 21 2.89 0.31 -13.71
C ASN A 21 1.66 -0.19 -12.97
N SER A 22 1.85 -1.12 -12.05
CA SER A 22 0.73 -1.65 -11.27
C SER A 22 1.21 -1.99 -9.88
N ILE A 23 0.42 -1.56 -8.89
CA ILE A 23 0.78 -1.74 -7.48
C ILE A 23 -0.43 -2.26 -6.73
N LEU A 24 -0.21 -3.32 -5.96
CA LEU A 24 -1.23 -3.89 -5.09
C LEU A 24 -0.82 -3.67 -3.65
N PHE A 25 -1.70 -3.05 -2.86
CA PHE A 25 -1.49 -2.89 -1.42
C PHE A 25 -2.29 -3.95 -0.68
N VAL A 26 -1.65 -4.65 0.25
CA VAL A 26 -2.29 -5.75 0.97
C VAL A 26 -2.14 -5.56 2.47
N CYS A 27 -3.25 -5.70 3.19
CA CYS A 27 -3.23 -5.72 4.65
C CYS A 27 -4.07 -6.91 5.13
N GLY A 28 -4.41 -6.92 6.41
CA GLY A 28 -5.14 -8.07 6.95
C GLY A 28 -6.55 -8.19 6.42
N MET A 29 -7.32 -7.10 6.46
CA MET A 29 -8.76 -7.16 6.21
C MET A 29 -9.24 -6.24 5.09
N ASN A 30 -8.36 -5.53 4.43
CA ASN A 30 -8.71 -4.56 3.40
C ASN A 30 -9.74 -3.54 3.90
N ALA A 31 -9.64 -3.22 5.18
CA ALA A 31 -10.58 -2.28 5.79
C ALA A 31 -9.97 -0.93 6.09
N ILE A 32 -8.67 -0.88 6.42
CA ILE A 32 -8.04 0.34 6.88
C ILE A 32 -6.78 0.67 6.10
N ARG A 33 -5.72 -0.12 6.32
CA ARG A 33 -4.38 0.26 5.84
C ARG A 33 -4.25 0.19 4.34
N SER A 34 -4.67 -0.89 3.71
CA SER A 34 -4.50 -1.02 2.27
C SER A 34 -5.47 -0.13 1.49
N PRO A 35 -6.74 0.04 1.89
CA PRO A 35 -7.58 1.01 1.18
C PRO A 35 -7.06 2.43 1.33
N MET A 36 -6.53 2.77 2.49
CA MET A 36 -5.97 4.09 2.73
C MET A 36 -4.76 4.32 1.81
N ALA A 37 -3.87 3.33 1.72
CA ALA A 37 -2.72 3.43 0.85
C ALA A 37 -3.13 3.58 -0.62
N GLU A 38 -4.13 2.83 -1.05
CA GLU A 38 -4.60 2.94 -2.42
C GLU A 38 -5.16 4.33 -2.71
N SER A 39 -5.97 4.88 -1.80
CA SER A 39 -6.53 6.23 -2.00
C SER A 39 -5.44 7.27 -2.06
N ILE A 40 -4.44 7.18 -1.20
CA ILE A 40 -3.33 8.12 -1.21
C ILE A 40 -2.55 8.00 -2.51
N ALA A 41 -2.25 6.78 -2.93
CA ALA A 41 -1.48 6.57 -4.14
C ALA A 41 -2.21 7.09 -5.37
N ARG A 42 -3.54 6.94 -5.41
CA ARG A 42 -4.31 7.46 -6.55
C ARG A 42 -4.16 8.97 -6.68
N ALA A 43 -4.04 9.67 -5.56
CA ALA A 43 -3.89 11.12 -5.59
C ALA A 43 -2.49 11.55 -5.97
N LEU A 44 -1.49 10.71 -5.74
CA LEU A 44 -0.09 11.09 -5.92
C LEU A 44 0.53 10.58 -7.21
N LEU A 45 0.02 9.49 -7.76
CA LEU A 45 0.66 8.82 -8.89
C LEU A 45 -0.09 9.12 -10.19
N PRO A 46 0.60 8.99 -11.32
CA PRO A 46 -0.06 9.24 -12.61
C PRO A 46 -1.24 8.33 -12.83
N ALA A 47 -2.22 8.82 -13.58
CA ALA A 47 -3.47 8.10 -13.80
C ALA A 47 -3.27 6.76 -14.51
N ASN A 48 -2.16 6.59 -15.22
CA ASN A 48 -1.91 5.35 -15.94
C ASN A 48 -1.31 4.25 -15.09
N VAL A 49 -1.06 4.52 -13.79
CA VAL A 49 -0.62 3.47 -12.87
C VAL A 49 -1.85 2.75 -12.35
N PHE A 50 -1.88 1.44 -12.53
CA PHE A 50 -2.99 0.64 -12.03
C PHE A 50 -2.80 0.38 -10.54
N LEU A 51 -3.81 0.70 -9.75
CA LEU A 51 -3.73 0.58 -8.30
C LEU A 51 -4.87 -0.28 -7.80
N ALA A 52 -4.57 -1.12 -6.83
CA ALA A 52 -5.57 -1.98 -6.21
C ALA A 52 -5.18 -2.23 -4.76
N SER A 53 -6.14 -2.71 -3.99
CA SER A 53 -5.86 -3.16 -2.63
C SER A 53 -6.73 -4.37 -2.32
N ALA A 54 -6.26 -5.18 -1.39
CA ALA A 54 -6.95 -6.38 -0.97
C ALA A 54 -6.48 -6.77 0.43
N GLY A 55 -7.15 -7.73 1.04
CA GLY A 55 -6.77 -8.26 2.33
C GLY A 55 -6.61 -9.76 2.27
N VAL A 56 -6.03 -10.29 3.32
CA VAL A 56 -6.01 -11.74 3.52
C VAL A 56 -7.45 -12.20 3.77
N ARG A 57 -8.19 -11.38 4.51
CA ARG A 57 -9.62 -11.56 4.74
C ARG A 57 -10.34 -10.28 4.35
N ALA A 58 -11.65 -10.36 4.15
CA ALA A 58 -12.45 -9.16 3.91
C ALA A 58 -13.14 -8.75 5.21
N GLY A 59 -12.78 -7.58 5.72
CA GLY A 59 -13.45 -7.03 6.88
C GLY A 59 -14.62 -6.16 6.47
N GLU A 60 -14.91 -5.19 7.31
CA GLU A 60 -15.98 -4.23 7.04
C GLU A 60 -15.38 -2.86 6.82
N ARG A 61 -16.05 -2.07 6.00
CA ARG A 61 -15.61 -0.71 5.72
C ARG A 61 -15.56 0.10 7.02
N ASP A 62 -14.49 0.85 7.18
CA ASP A 62 -14.26 1.60 8.41
C ASP A 62 -14.47 3.09 8.14
N PRO A 63 -15.51 3.70 8.73
CA PRO A 63 -15.81 5.10 8.46
C PRO A 63 -14.73 6.07 8.96
N PHE A 64 -13.90 5.66 9.91
CA PHE A 64 -12.79 6.52 10.32
C PHE A 64 -11.78 6.71 9.19
N VAL A 65 -11.61 5.70 8.35
CA VAL A 65 -10.73 5.83 7.18
C VAL A 65 -11.27 6.91 6.25
N ASP A 66 -12.57 6.85 5.96
CA ASP A 66 -13.18 7.83 5.08
C ASP A 66 -13.01 9.24 5.65
N ALA A 67 -13.19 9.38 6.97
CA ALA A 67 -13.10 10.68 7.61
C ALA A 67 -11.71 11.28 7.50
N VAL A 68 -10.65 10.49 7.80
CA VAL A 68 -9.31 11.07 7.78
C VAL A 68 -8.80 11.27 6.36
N LEU A 69 -9.27 10.48 5.40
CA LEU A 69 -8.93 10.73 3.99
C LEU A 69 -9.55 12.04 3.53
N ALA A 70 -10.82 12.27 3.90
CA ALA A 70 -11.51 13.48 3.50
C ALA A 70 -10.84 14.73 4.07
N GLU A 71 -10.22 14.64 5.25
CA GLU A 71 -9.51 15.77 5.83
C GLU A 71 -8.42 16.30 4.91
N ASN A 72 -7.83 15.43 4.11
CA ASN A 72 -6.76 15.81 3.18
C ASN A 72 -7.25 15.91 1.75
N GLY A 73 -8.56 15.94 1.54
CA GLY A 73 -9.11 16.05 0.19
C GLY A 73 -8.96 14.80 -0.63
N LEU A 74 -8.70 13.66 0.02
CA LEU A 74 -8.54 12.40 -0.67
C LEU A 74 -9.89 11.72 -0.82
N VAL A 75 -10.03 10.94 -1.90
CA VAL A 75 -11.28 10.29 -2.23
C VAL A 75 -11.25 8.86 -1.69
N PRO A 76 -12.14 8.53 -0.74
CA PRO A 76 -12.20 7.15 -0.25
C PRO A 76 -12.64 6.19 -1.35
N LEU A 77 -12.22 4.95 -1.21
CA LEU A 77 -12.65 3.91 -2.14
C LEU A 77 -14.13 3.63 -1.95
N GLU A 78 -14.83 3.41 -3.06
CA GLU A 78 -16.26 3.13 -2.98
C GLU A 78 -16.57 1.64 -2.85
N ARG A 79 -15.64 0.80 -3.28
CA ARG A 79 -15.93 -0.63 -3.24
C ARG A 79 -15.73 -1.17 -1.82
N PRO A 80 -16.42 -2.26 -1.48
CA PRO A 80 -16.27 -2.89 -0.17
C PRO A 80 -14.92 -3.59 -0.04
N PRO A 81 -14.51 -3.92 1.18
CA PRO A 81 -13.31 -4.73 1.38
C PRO A 81 -13.39 -6.05 0.64
N ARG A 82 -12.22 -6.52 0.17
CA ARG A 82 -12.15 -7.75 -0.61
C ARG A 82 -10.87 -8.50 -0.27
N THR A 83 -10.82 -9.76 -0.66
CA THR A 83 -9.67 -10.61 -0.43
C THR A 83 -8.79 -10.67 -1.67
N LEU A 84 -7.61 -11.25 -1.51
CA LEU A 84 -6.74 -11.50 -2.65
C LEU A 84 -7.42 -12.38 -3.70
N ASP A 85 -8.22 -13.35 -3.25
CA ASP A 85 -8.91 -14.23 -4.18
C ASP A 85 -9.98 -13.53 -5.00
N ASP A 86 -10.46 -12.40 -4.50
CA ASP A 86 -11.50 -11.63 -5.21
C ASP A 86 -10.95 -10.79 -6.34
N LEU A 87 -9.64 -10.66 -6.44
CA LEU A 87 -9.03 -9.82 -7.48
C LEU A 87 -9.19 -10.50 -8.84
N GLU A 88 -9.62 -9.72 -9.82
CA GLU A 88 -9.75 -10.21 -11.18
C GLU A 88 -8.40 -10.24 -11.87
N ASP A 89 -7.57 -9.24 -11.61
CA ASP A 89 -6.21 -9.22 -12.10
C ASP A 89 -5.31 -9.86 -11.07
N ASP A 90 -4.47 -10.79 -11.51
CA ASP A 90 -3.53 -11.42 -10.61
C ASP A 90 -2.09 -11.04 -10.93
N TYR A 91 -1.88 -10.08 -11.82
CA TYR A 91 -0.54 -9.64 -12.15
C TYR A 91 -0.32 -8.21 -11.70
N PHE A 92 0.73 -8.01 -10.93
CA PHE A 92 1.15 -6.69 -10.49
C PHE A 92 2.67 -6.60 -10.59
N ASP A 93 3.17 -5.43 -10.90
CA ASP A 93 4.61 -5.20 -10.91
C ASP A 93 5.17 -5.20 -9.49
N LEU A 94 4.38 -4.71 -8.55
CA LEU A 94 4.82 -4.56 -7.17
C LEU A 94 3.66 -4.83 -6.24
N ILE A 95 3.93 -5.63 -5.22
CA ILE A 95 2.98 -5.84 -4.13
C ILE A 95 3.60 -5.23 -2.88
N VAL A 96 2.86 -4.33 -2.24
CA VAL A 96 3.27 -3.70 -1.00
C VAL A 96 2.41 -4.27 0.11
N THR A 97 3.05 -4.92 1.08
CA THR A 97 2.34 -5.54 2.19
C THR A 97 2.50 -4.68 3.43
N LEU A 98 1.42 -4.54 4.19
CA LEU A 98 1.37 -3.59 5.31
C LEU A 98 1.21 -4.26 6.66
N ALA A 99 1.07 -5.58 6.69
CA ALA A 99 0.91 -6.35 7.91
C ALA A 99 1.64 -7.67 7.75
N PRO A 100 2.07 -8.29 8.86
CA PRO A 100 2.83 -9.55 8.76
C PRO A 100 2.05 -10.66 8.05
N GLU A 101 0.76 -10.82 8.35
CA GLU A 101 -0.01 -11.87 7.69
C GLU A 101 -0.17 -11.59 6.21
N ALA A 102 -0.27 -10.32 5.83
CA ALA A 102 -0.37 -9.94 4.42
C ALA A 102 0.94 -10.24 3.70
N HIS A 103 2.05 -10.00 4.36
CA HIS A 103 3.35 -10.26 3.77
C HIS A 103 3.54 -11.75 3.53
N HIS A 104 3.18 -12.56 4.51
CA HIS A 104 3.26 -14.01 4.38
C HIS A 104 2.39 -14.51 3.21
N ALA A 105 1.16 -14.01 3.14
CA ALA A 105 0.26 -14.40 2.05
C ALA A 105 0.79 -14.00 0.69
N ALA A 106 1.38 -12.79 0.59
CA ALA A 106 1.91 -12.32 -0.67
C ALA A 106 3.11 -13.15 -1.12
N LEU A 107 3.97 -13.55 -0.20
CA LEU A 107 5.11 -14.38 -0.54
C LEU A 107 4.67 -15.74 -1.04
N GLU A 108 3.62 -16.31 -0.44
CA GLU A 108 3.08 -17.58 -0.91
C GLU A 108 2.48 -17.44 -2.31
N LEU A 109 1.71 -16.37 -2.50
CA LEU A 109 1.06 -16.14 -3.78
C LEU A 109 2.06 -15.94 -4.92
N THR A 110 3.18 -15.29 -4.63
CA THR A 110 4.14 -14.93 -5.67
C THR A 110 5.30 -15.91 -5.79
N ARG A 111 5.23 -17.04 -5.11
CA ARG A 111 6.34 -17.96 -5.05
C ARG A 111 6.87 -18.34 -6.44
N ALA A 112 5.98 -18.52 -7.40
CA ALA A 112 6.37 -18.91 -8.75
C ALA A 112 6.29 -17.76 -9.75
N LEU A 113 6.18 -16.53 -9.27
CA LEU A 113 5.99 -15.37 -10.13
C LEU A 113 7.15 -14.40 -9.97
N SER A 114 7.40 -13.63 -11.03
CA SER A 114 8.44 -12.59 -10.99
C SER A 114 7.82 -11.27 -10.55
N VAL A 115 7.34 -11.22 -9.33
CA VAL A 115 6.70 -10.03 -8.77
C VAL A 115 7.54 -9.56 -7.60
N ALA A 116 7.82 -8.26 -7.56
CA ALA A 116 8.51 -7.67 -6.42
C ALA A 116 7.53 -7.52 -5.26
N VAL A 117 7.99 -7.85 -4.06
CA VAL A 117 7.18 -7.69 -2.86
C VAL A 117 7.97 -6.84 -1.87
N GLU A 118 7.35 -5.76 -1.39
CA GLU A 118 7.95 -4.91 -0.36
C GLU A 118 7.08 -4.95 0.88
N TYR A 119 7.72 -5.04 2.03
CA TYR A 119 7.01 -5.08 3.30
C TYR A 119 7.17 -3.72 3.99
N TRP A 120 6.04 -3.03 4.17
CA TRP A 120 6.01 -1.76 4.90
C TRP A 120 5.19 -1.97 6.17
N PRO A 121 5.80 -2.42 7.27
CA PRO A 121 5.05 -2.64 8.51
C PRO A 121 4.30 -1.39 8.91
N THR A 122 3.00 -1.52 9.08
CA THR A 122 2.12 -0.40 9.35
C THR A 122 1.22 -0.75 10.52
N GLN A 123 1.18 0.13 11.48
CA GLN A 123 0.39 -0.06 12.69
C GLN A 123 -1.10 -0.10 12.36
N ASP A 124 -1.83 -0.96 13.07
CA ASP A 124 -3.28 -1.04 12.94
C ASP A 124 -3.91 -0.04 13.90
N PRO A 125 -4.52 1.04 13.41
CA PRO A 125 -5.06 2.05 14.31
C PRO A 125 -6.34 1.62 15.00
N SER A 126 -6.97 0.53 14.56
CA SER A 126 -8.23 0.10 15.15
C SER A 126 -8.07 -0.48 16.56
N ILE A 127 -6.84 -0.77 16.96
CA ILE A 127 -6.61 -1.26 18.32
C ILE A 127 -6.62 -0.13 19.36
N VAL A 128 -6.60 1.12 18.92
CA VAL A 128 -6.58 2.25 19.83
C VAL A 128 -8.00 2.51 20.33
N SER A 129 -8.12 2.68 21.64
CA SER A 129 -9.40 2.98 22.26
C SER A 129 -9.33 4.34 22.95
N GLY A 130 -10.49 4.85 23.34
CA GLY A 130 -10.58 6.13 23.99
C GLY A 130 -11.61 7.02 23.34
N SER A 131 -11.39 8.33 23.41
CA SER A 131 -12.32 9.27 22.81
C SER A 131 -12.26 9.18 21.29
N ARG A 132 -13.29 9.71 20.65
CA ARG A 132 -13.30 9.78 19.19
C ARG A 132 -12.05 10.50 18.68
N GLU A 133 -11.67 11.58 19.34
CA GLU A 133 -10.50 12.35 18.88
C GLU A 133 -9.21 11.54 19.04
N THR A 134 -9.09 10.77 20.11
CA THR A 134 -7.94 9.90 20.30
C THR A 134 -7.85 8.85 19.19
N ILE A 135 -8.99 8.26 18.85
CA ILE A 135 -9.05 7.26 17.79
C ILE A 135 -8.70 7.89 16.44
N LEU A 136 -9.30 9.06 16.15
CA LEU A 136 -9.00 9.73 14.89
C LEU A 136 -7.53 10.10 14.78
N ALA A 137 -6.90 10.49 15.90
CA ALA A 137 -5.49 10.82 15.88
C ALA A 137 -4.65 9.60 15.45
N ALA A 138 -5.02 8.41 15.89
CA ALA A 138 -4.31 7.20 15.49
C ALA A 138 -4.47 6.93 14.00
N TYR A 139 -5.66 7.16 13.45
CA TYR A 139 -5.90 6.96 12.02
C TYR A 139 -5.16 8.01 11.20
N ARG A 140 -5.08 9.25 11.69
CA ARG A 140 -4.32 10.30 11.01
C ARG A 140 -2.85 9.97 10.96
N GLU A 141 -2.32 9.40 12.03
CA GLU A 141 -0.91 9.03 12.05
C GLU A 141 -0.61 7.97 11.00
N VAL A 142 -1.46 6.97 10.87
CA VAL A 142 -1.27 5.95 9.83
C VAL A 142 -1.36 6.57 8.45
N ARG A 143 -2.37 7.43 8.22
CA ARG A 143 -2.51 8.14 6.95
C ARG A 143 -1.24 8.91 6.60
N ASP A 144 -0.72 9.66 7.56
CA ASP A 144 0.43 10.52 7.29
C ASP A 144 1.70 9.71 7.05
N ARG A 145 1.86 8.59 7.74
CA ARG A 145 3.01 7.71 7.51
C ARG A 145 2.93 7.05 6.15
N LEU A 146 1.75 6.62 5.75
CA LEU A 146 1.58 6.03 4.42
C LEU A 146 1.82 7.06 3.34
N ASP A 147 1.31 8.29 3.54
CA ASP A 147 1.54 9.36 2.57
C ASP A 147 3.04 9.61 2.39
N ALA A 148 3.77 9.73 3.48
CA ALA A 148 5.21 9.97 3.42
C ALA A 148 5.92 8.81 2.73
N ARG A 149 5.54 7.58 3.03
CA ARG A 149 6.22 6.42 2.46
C ARG A 149 5.95 6.31 0.96
N ILE A 150 4.71 6.56 0.56
CA ILE A 150 4.33 6.51 -0.85
C ILE A 150 5.06 7.60 -1.62
N ARG A 151 5.13 8.81 -1.08
CA ARG A 151 5.87 9.88 -1.75
C ARG A 151 7.34 9.54 -1.88
N GLN A 152 7.93 9.06 -0.81
CA GLN A 152 9.35 8.73 -0.83
C GLN A 152 9.66 7.63 -1.85
N ARG A 153 8.79 6.67 -1.97
CA ARG A 153 9.03 5.50 -2.82
C ARG A 153 8.73 5.78 -4.29
N PHE A 154 7.68 6.56 -4.58
CA PHE A 154 7.15 6.65 -5.94
C PHE A 154 7.17 8.04 -6.55
N VAL A 155 7.29 9.09 -5.74
CA VAL A 155 7.24 10.46 -6.27
C VAL A 155 8.67 10.98 -6.39
N PRO A 156 9.15 11.22 -7.62
CA PRO A 156 10.53 11.69 -7.79
C PRO A 156 10.74 13.03 -7.09
N GLY A 157 11.88 13.15 -6.40
CA GLY A 157 12.24 14.40 -5.76
C GLY A 157 11.56 14.64 -4.42
N ALA A 158 10.76 13.70 -3.93
CA ALA A 158 10.15 13.87 -2.62
C ALA A 158 11.22 13.82 -1.54
N PRO A 159 11.06 14.63 -0.47
CA PRO A 159 12.04 14.61 0.60
C PRO A 159 12.03 13.27 1.34
N ALA A 160 13.18 12.88 1.84
CA ALA A 160 13.31 11.69 2.65
C ALA A 160 12.65 11.94 4.01
N GLN A 161 12.13 10.88 4.62
CA GLN A 161 11.48 10.98 5.92
C GLN A 161 12.28 10.26 7.00
#